data_964e6f7cc4290c64a9e897fdb80d15d6
#
_entry.id   964e6f7cc4290c64a9e897fdb80d15d6
#
_cell.length_a   1.000
_cell.length_b   1.000
_cell.length_c   1.000
_cell.angle_alpha   90.00
_cell.angle_beta   90.00
_cell.angle_gamma   90.00
#
_symmetry.space_group_name_H-M   'P 1'
#
loop_
_entity.id
_entity.type
_entity.pdbx_description
1 polymer ?
#
loop_
_entity_poly.entity_id
_entity_poly.type
_entity_poly.pdbx_seq_one_letter_code
_entity_poly.pdbx_strand_id
1 'polypeptide(L)'
;MVVLNDYVWSLCGKEESMAIRGNYARKIDSTHYAPAHIKSIIKTIGLEVVGETSNDFLCYCPFHSNRHTSSFSVSREIGAFICFNPSCGESGTLVELVKRVLHKNDFEALRFISSKESEALENFDELLSNVMEERPDFVEFPQEILTNLYNDLLLSDQAKDYFKSRGIDLDSINHFALGYSPKQDMVIVPVHSPDGMPVGLVGRSIKDKRFKNSTNLPRSKTMFNIHRAKKIGDHVIIVESSFDAIRVHQAGFPNVVATLGGHISSDNIGLLNRYFNRVTIMTDSDLAGRELGITICSRLKNKDLLWASYSYGKIYPHDAKDVGDMTDEEIKTCIKNAVSNIEYRSWNE
;
A
#
# COMPACT_ATOMS: atom_id res chain seq x y z
N MET A 1 -25.83 -5.81 22.28
CA MET A 1 -25.02 -4.67 21.75
C MET A 1 -23.52 -4.85 21.98
N VAL A 2 -23.02 -6.09 21.99
CA VAL A 2 -21.61 -6.44 22.34
C VAL A 2 -20.90 -7.22 21.21
N VAL A 3 -21.58 -7.54 20.10
CA VAL A 3 -21.08 -8.54 19.12
C VAL A 3 -20.29 -7.94 17.96
N LEU A 4 -20.41 -6.65 17.65
CA LEU A 4 -19.78 -6.04 16.46
C LEU A 4 -18.30 -5.66 16.68
N ASN A 5 -17.88 -5.33 17.88
CA ASN A 5 -16.49 -4.97 18.16
C ASN A 5 -15.53 -6.18 18.12
N ASP A 6 -16.05 -7.40 18.27
CA ASP A 6 -15.24 -8.63 18.23
C ASP A 6 -14.87 -9.02 16.79
N TYR A 7 -15.66 -8.60 15.80
CA TYR A 7 -15.47 -9.02 14.42
C TYR A 7 -14.23 -8.43 13.73
N VAL A 8 -13.83 -7.22 14.14
CA VAL A 8 -12.68 -6.53 13.53
C VAL A 8 -11.34 -7.15 13.95
N TRP A 9 -11.29 -7.75 15.15
CA TRP A 9 -10.05 -8.21 15.78
C TRP A 9 -10.00 -9.72 16.10
N SER A 10 -11.12 -10.43 16.10
CA SER A 10 -11.20 -11.85 16.47
C SER A 10 -10.61 -12.81 15.42
N LEU A 11 -10.39 -12.36 14.20
CA LEU A 11 -9.74 -13.15 13.14
C LEU A 11 -8.21 -13.18 13.24
N CYS A 12 -7.62 -12.57 14.26
CA CYS A 12 -6.17 -12.43 14.41
C CYS A 12 -5.57 -13.18 15.60
N GLY A 13 -6.23 -14.19 16.11
CA GLY A 13 -5.76 -14.92 17.31
C GLY A 13 -5.88 -16.40 17.19
N LYS A 14 -5.13 -17.05 16.30
CA LYS A 14 -4.57 -18.41 16.43
C LYS A 14 -3.64 -18.71 15.27
N GLU A 15 -2.47 -19.30 15.63
CA GLU A 15 -1.49 -19.92 14.74
C GLU A 15 -0.44 -19.03 14.07
N GLU A 16 0.52 -18.59 14.88
CA GLU A 16 1.90 -18.38 14.46
C GLU A 16 2.56 -19.76 14.30
N SER A 17 2.69 -20.25 13.09
CA SER A 17 3.77 -21.12 12.61
C SER A 17 3.55 -21.73 11.22
N MET A 18 2.44 -21.45 10.54
CA MET A 18 2.21 -21.87 9.14
C MET A 18 1.85 -20.72 8.18
N ALA A 19 2.00 -19.48 8.59
CA ALA A 19 1.41 -18.31 7.93
C ALA A 19 2.22 -17.78 6.73
N ILE A 20 3.40 -18.30 6.42
CA ILE A 20 4.18 -17.83 5.27
C ILE A 20 3.64 -18.37 3.93
N ARG A 21 2.90 -19.46 3.94
CA ARG A 21 2.27 -20.03 2.74
C ARG A 21 0.88 -19.48 2.41
N GLY A 22 0.22 -18.77 3.33
CA GLY A 22 -1.21 -18.41 3.22
C GLY A 22 -1.53 -17.03 2.63
N ASN A 23 -0.61 -16.08 2.62
CA ASN A 23 -0.92 -14.70 2.23
C ASN A 23 -0.75 -14.37 0.74
N TYR A 24 -0.12 -15.26 -0.04
CA TYR A 24 0.02 -15.08 -1.50
C TYR A 24 -1.14 -15.67 -2.31
N ALA A 25 -1.95 -16.54 -1.70
CA ALA A 25 -3.00 -17.28 -2.40
C ALA A 25 -4.32 -16.52 -2.62
N ARG A 26 -4.48 -15.27 -2.18
CA ARG A 26 -5.77 -14.56 -2.19
C ARG A 26 -6.01 -13.60 -3.36
N LYS A 27 -5.13 -13.60 -4.36
CA LYS A 27 -5.37 -12.90 -5.64
C LYS A 27 -5.55 -13.90 -6.79
N ILE A 28 -6.18 -15.02 -6.52
CA ILE A 28 -6.32 -16.05 -7.51
C ILE A 28 -7.67 -15.89 -8.16
N ASP A 29 -7.65 -15.60 -9.45
CA ASP A 29 -8.75 -15.82 -10.36
C ASP A 29 -9.22 -17.27 -10.17
N SER A 30 -10.51 -17.47 -9.87
CA SER A 30 -11.08 -18.80 -9.64
C SER A 30 -11.29 -19.59 -10.95
N THR A 31 -10.76 -19.10 -12.05
CA THR A 31 -10.84 -19.76 -13.35
C THR A 31 -9.93 -20.98 -13.36
N HIS A 32 -10.54 -22.16 -13.47
CA HIS A 32 -9.81 -23.42 -13.63
C HIS A 32 -9.51 -23.66 -15.09
N TYR A 33 -8.28 -24.02 -15.39
CA TYR A 33 -7.80 -24.34 -16.72
C TYR A 33 -7.34 -25.81 -16.76
N ALA A 34 -7.51 -26.45 -17.90
CA ALA A 34 -6.90 -27.76 -18.08
C ALA A 34 -5.35 -27.66 -17.97
N PRO A 35 -4.67 -28.56 -17.23
CA PRO A 35 -3.22 -28.50 -17.08
C PRO A 35 -2.44 -28.47 -18.40
N ALA A 36 -2.95 -29.17 -19.42
CA ALA A 36 -2.37 -29.16 -20.77
C ALA A 36 -2.46 -27.78 -21.43
N HIS A 37 -3.54 -27.05 -21.17
CA HIS A 37 -3.76 -25.71 -21.68
C HIS A 37 -2.78 -24.71 -21.04
N ILE A 38 -2.67 -24.71 -19.72
CA ILE A 38 -1.67 -23.89 -19.00
C ILE A 38 -0.25 -24.21 -19.51
N LYS A 39 0.08 -25.49 -19.65
CA LYS A 39 1.40 -25.91 -20.18
C LYS A 39 1.65 -25.40 -21.59
N SER A 40 0.63 -25.38 -22.45
CA SER A 40 0.71 -24.84 -23.80
C SER A 40 0.96 -23.33 -23.78
N ILE A 41 0.24 -22.59 -22.93
CA ILE A 41 0.39 -21.14 -22.80
C ILE A 41 1.81 -20.79 -22.34
N ILE A 42 2.29 -21.37 -21.23
CA ILE A 42 3.60 -21.04 -20.66
C ILE A 42 4.75 -21.36 -21.64
N LYS A 43 4.64 -22.43 -22.43
CA LYS A 43 5.59 -22.74 -23.50
C LYS A 43 5.51 -21.71 -24.64
N THR A 44 4.31 -21.31 -25.04
CA THR A 44 4.13 -20.35 -26.15
C THR A 44 4.65 -18.96 -25.78
N ILE A 45 4.58 -18.55 -24.50
CA ILE A 45 5.18 -17.29 -24.03
C ILE A 45 6.69 -17.40 -23.79
N GLY A 46 7.30 -18.52 -24.14
CA GLY A 46 8.76 -18.71 -24.10
C GLY A 46 9.32 -19.19 -22.74
N LEU A 47 8.47 -19.66 -21.82
CA LEU A 47 8.94 -20.23 -20.56
C LEU A 47 9.33 -21.70 -20.74
N GLU A 48 10.53 -22.04 -20.27
CA GLU A 48 11.03 -23.42 -20.26
C GLU A 48 10.53 -24.14 -19.00
N VAL A 49 9.74 -25.21 -19.20
CA VAL A 49 9.33 -26.11 -18.12
C VAL A 49 10.46 -27.09 -17.85
N VAL A 50 11.12 -26.93 -16.70
CA VAL A 50 12.27 -27.74 -16.29
C VAL A 50 11.90 -28.90 -15.34
N GLY A 51 10.66 -28.87 -14.82
CA GLY A 51 10.14 -29.91 -13.95
C GLY A 51 8.64 -29.76 -13.72
N GLU A 52 8.05 -30.83 -13.18
CA GLU A 52 6.61 -30.86 -12.83
C GLU A 52 6.42 -31.52 -11.48
N THR A 53 5.50 -30.97 -10.69
CA THR A 53 4.98 -31.58 -9.47
C THR A 53 3.52 -31.99 -9.67
N SER A 54 2.88 -32.55 -8.66
CA SER A 54 1.44 -32.81 -8.70
C SER A 54 0.60 -31.55 -8.95
N ASN A 55 1.07 -30.39 -8.46
CA ASN A 55 0.30 -29.14 -8.41
C ASN A 55 0.86 -28.04 -9.32
N ASP A 56 2.14 -28.11 -9.72
CA ASP A 56 2.82 -26.99 -10.35
C ASP A 56 3.72 -27.42 -11.51
N PHE A 57 3.89 -26.53 -12.49
CA PHE A 57 4.97 -26.53 -13.45
C PHE A 57 6.14 -25.69 -12.91
N LEU A 58 7.35 -26.24 -12.90
CA LEU A 58 8.57 -25.56 -12.47
C LEU A 58 9.30 -25.00 -13.68
N CYS A 59 9.60 -23.70 -13.65
CA CYS A 59 10.19 -22.96 -14.77
C CYS A 59 11.37 -22.11 -14.30
N TYR A 60 12.14 -21.59 -15.26
CA TYR A 60 13.00 -20.45 -15.01
C TYR A 60 12.18 -19.17 -14.98
N CYS A 61 12.51 -18.26 -14.06
CA CYS A 61 11.77 -17.03 -13.92
C CYS A 61 12.03 -16.06 -15.09
N PRO A 62 10.99 -15.51 -15.73
CA PRO A 62 11.17 -14.57 -16.83
C PRO A 62 11.53 -13.15 -16.36
N PHE A 63 11.42 -12.87 -15.06
CA PHE A 63 11.56 -11.52 -14.48
C PHE A 63 12.96 -11.24 -13.91
N HIS A 64 13.84 -12.25 -13.84
CA HIS A 64 15.24 -12.10 -13.46
C HIS A 64 16.13 -13.12 -14.18
N SER A 65 17.41 -12.81 -14.33
CA SER A 65 18.37 -13.56 -15.17
C SER A 65 19.03 -14.76 -14.46
N ASN A 66 18.27 -15.61 -13.75
CA ASN A 66 18.81 -16.83 -13.14
C ASN A 66 18.29 -18.07 -13.86
N ARG A 67 19.18 -18.82 -14.53
CA ARG A 67 18.87 -20.10 -15.22
C ARG A 67 19.48 -21.33 -14.54
N HIS A 68 20.02 -21.18 -13.33
CA HIS A 68 20.65 -22.31 -12.63
C HIS A 68 19.69 -23.04 -11.69
N THR A 69 18.64 -22.35 -11.20
CA THR A 69 17.65 -22.92 -10.29
C THR A 69 16.24 -22.57 -10.77
N SER A 70 15.36 -23.57 -10.82
CA SER A 70 13.93 -23.38 -11.12
C SER A 70 13.23 -22.77 -9.92
N SER A 71 13.33 -21.46 -9.79
CA SER A 71 12.69 -20.70 -8.70
C SER A 71 11.29 -20.17 -9.04
N PHE A 72 10.74 -20.53 -10.18
CA PHE A 72 9.45 -20.05 -10.67
C PHE A 72 8.47 -21.21 -10.81
N SER A 73 7.33 -21.09 -10.16
CA SER A 73 6.27 -22.09 -10.15
C SER A 73 5.00 -21.52 -10.77
N VAL A 74 4.33 -22.32 -11.58
CA VAL A 74 3.02 -22.00 -12.18
C VAL A 74 2.03 -23.11 -11.84
N SER A 75 0.93 -22.78 -11.19
CA SER A 75 -0.12 -23.73 -10.81
C SER A 75 -0.72 -24.42 -12.03
N ARG A 76 -0.84 -25.75 -11.95
CA ARG A 76 -1.42 -26.59 -13.03
C ARG A 76 -2.93 -26.45 -13.14
N GLU A 77 -3.58 -25.92 -12.12
CA GLU A 77 -5.04 -25.86 -12.03
C GLU A 77 -5.59 -24.45 -12.37
N ILE A 78 -4.90 -23.43 -11.91
CA ILE A 78 -5.38 -22.03 -12.04
C ILE A 78 -4.39 -21.13 -12.78
N GLY A 79 -3.20 -21.61 -13.12
CA GLY A 79 -2.17 -20.83 -13.80
C GLY A 79 -1.54 -19.70 -12.97
N ALA A 80 -1.86 -19.60 -11.68
CA ALA A 80 -1.20 -18.63 -10.80
C ALA A 80 0.29 -18.92 -10.70
N PHE A 81 1.12 -17.88 -10.66
CA PHE A 81 2.57 -18.04 -10.61
C PHE A 81 3.20 -17.35 -9.39
N ILE A 82 4.34 -17.85 -8.98
CA ILE A 82 5.19 -17.26 -7.94
C ILE A 82 6.66 -17.54 -8.20
N CYS A 83 7.51 -16.53 -7.99
CA CYS A 83 8.95 -16.68 -7.93
C CYS A 83 9.42 -16.76 -6.47
N PHE A 84 10.09 -17.85 -6.12
CA PHE A 84 10.63 -18.08 -4.77
C PHE A 84 12.00 -17.43 -4.54
N ASN A 85 12.56 -16.73 -5.53
CA ASN A 85 13.78 -15.96 -5.32
C ASN A 85 13.45 -14.72 -4.47
N PRO A 86 14.07 -14.56 -3.27
CA PRO A 86 13.78 -13.44 -2.37
C PRO A 86 13.99 -12.05 -2.98
N SER A 87 14.94 -11.94 -3.92
CA SER A 87 15.22 -10.68 -4.63
C SER A 87 14.25 -10.37 -5.76
N CYS A 88 13.39 -11.32 -6.15
CA CYS A 88 12.41 -11.17 -7.22
C CYS A 88 10.99 -11.08 -6.66
N GLY A 89 10.53 -12.12 -5.94
CA GLY A 89 9.22 -12.18 -5.27
C GLY A 89 8.00 -11.98 -6.18
N GLU A 90 8.16 -12.03 -7.50
CA GLU A 90 7.08 -11.81 -8.47
C GLU A 90 6.05 -12.91 -8.40
N SER A 91 4.77 -12.51 -8.38
CA SER A 91 3.62 -13.43 -8.32
C SER A 91 2.40 -12.81 -9.01
N GLY A 92 1.45 -13.65 -9.40
CA GLY A 92 0.23 -13.18 -10.04
C GLY A 92 -0.60 -14.29 -10.68
N THR A 93 -1.59 -13.89 -11.47
CA THR A 93 -2.48 -14.77 -12.24
C THR A 93 -1.86 -15.14 -13.60
N LEU A 94 -2.47 -16.12 -14.31
CA LEU A 94 -2.06 -16.47 -15.67
C LEU A 94 -2.16 -15.27 -16.63
N VAL A 95 -3.18 -14.45 -16.46
CA VAL A 95 -3.37 -13.23 -17.26
C VAL A 95 -2.24 -12.25 -17.02
N GLU A 96 -1.88 -12.00 -15.76
CA GLU A 96 -0.75 -11.12 -15.41
C GLU A 96 0.58 -11.65 -15.93
N LEU A 97 0.78 -12.98 -15.94
CA LEU A 97 1.97 -13.60 -16.52
C LEU A 97 2.08 -13.30 -18.01
N VAL A 98 1.00 -13.56 -18.76
CA VAL A 98 0.96 -13.31 -20.21
C VAL A 98 1.14 -11.83 -20.53
N LYS A 99 0.47 -10.93 -19.77
CA LYS A 99 0.62 -9.48 -19.94
C LYS A 99 2.07 -9.03 -19.80
N ARG A 100 2.73 -9.44 -18.74
CA ARG A 100 4.09 -8.99 -18.41
C ARG A 100 5.13 -9.57 -19.36
N VAL A 101 5.02 -10.86 -19.70
CA VAL A 101 5.99 -11.52 -20.57
C VAL A 101 5.84 -11.06 -22.03
N LEU A 102 4.62 -10.86 -22.52
CA LEU A 102 4.34 -10.42 -23.91
C LEU A 102 4.10 -8.94 -24.07
N HIS A 103 4.20 -8.14 -22.99
CA HIS A 103 3.92 -6.69 -22.99
C HIS A 103 2.52 -6.34 -23.56
N LYS A 104 1.50 -7.12 -23.19
CA LYS A 104 0.12 -6.99 -23.64
C LYS A 104 -0.76 -6.29 -22.60
N ASN A 105 -1.89 -5.73 -23.06
CA ASN A 105 -2.97 -5.30 -22.16
C ASN A 105 -3.85 -6.50 -21.75
N ASP A 106 -4.81 -6.28 -20.83
CA ASP A 106 -5.68 -7.33 -20.29
C ASP A 106 -6.49 -8.04 -21.37
N PHE A 107 -7.07 -7.27 -22.28
CA PHE A 107 -7.88 -7.80 -23.38
C PHE A 107 -7.05 -8.70 -24.32
N GLU A 108 -5.86 -8.25 -24.69
CA GLU A 108 -4.95 -9.00 -25.55
C GLU A 108 -4.44 -10.27 -24.88
N ALA A 109 -4.15 -10.23 -23.58
CA ALA A 109 -3.72 -11.38 -22.81
C ALA A 109 -4.82 -12.43 -22.70
N LEU A 110 -6.04 -12.03 -22.39
CA LEU A 110 -7.21 -12.92 -22.36
C LEU A 110 -7.49 -13.54 -23.73
N ARG A 111 -7.47 -12.74 -24.78
CA ARG A 111 -7.65 -13.24 -26.16
C ARG A 111 -6.55 -14.25 -26.52
N PHE A 112 -5.31 -14.03 -26.10
CA PHE A 112 -4.21 -14.96 -26.31
C PHE A 112 -4.44 -16.28 -25.58
N ILE A 113 -4.87 -16.23 -24.29
CA ILE A 113 -5.20 -17.42 -23.50
C ILE A 113 -6.33 -18.20 -24.17
N SER A 114 -7.43 -17.52 -24.54
CA SER A 114 -8.60 -18.14 -25.17
C SER A 114 -8.34 -18.69 -26.56
N SER A 115 -7.46 -18.08 -27.36
CA SER A 115 -7.14 -18.57 -28.72
C SER A 115 -6.41 -19.91 -28.77
N LYS A 116 -5.97 -20.40 -27.63
CA LYS A 116 -5.28 -21.70 -27.47
C LYS A 116 -6.19 -22.86 -27.11
N GLU A 117 -7.48 -22.60 -26.88
CA GLU A 117 -8.51 -23.60 -26.63
C GLU A 117 -9.63 -23.49 -27.67
N SER A 118 -9.94 -24.57 -28.38
CA SER A 118 -11.06 -24.59 -29.33
C SER A 118 -12.46 -24.54 -28.68
N GLU A 119 -12.56 -24.73 -27.37
CA GLU A 119 -13.78 -24.63 -26.55
C GLU A 119 -13.92 -23.27 -25.83
N ALA A 120 -12.90 -22.42 -25.88
CA ALA A 120 -12.83 -21.20 -25.08
C ALA A 120 -13.65 -20.01 -25.64
N LEU A 121 -14.18 -20.12 -26.84
CA LEU A 121 -15.03 -19.07 -27.42
C LEU A 121 -16.37 -18.89 -26.68
N GLU A 122 -16.90 -19.96 -26.08
CA GLU A 122 -18.13 -19.90 -25.31
C GLU A 122 -17.94 -19.26 -23.92
N ASN A 123 -16.74 -19.32 -23.37
CA ASN A 123 -16.41 -18.77 -22.05
C ASN A 123 -15.65 -17.45 -22.12
N PHE A 124 -15.35 -16.92 -23.30
CA PHE A 124 -14.59 -15.67 -23.45
C PHE A 124 -15.30 -14.46 -22.83
N ASP A 125 -16.63 -14.36 -23.05
CA ASP A 125 -17.43 -13.27 -22.48
C ASP A 125 -17.55 -13.40 -20.96
N GLU A 126 -17.57 -14.62 -20.42
CA GLU A 126 -17.56 -14.89 -18.98
C GLU A 126 -16.18 -14.60 -18.36
N LEU A 127 -15.08 -14.97 -19.04
CA LEU A 127 -13.72 -14.61 -18.64
C LEU A 127 -13.49 -13.11 -18.70
N LEU A 128 -13.99 -12.44 -19.73
CA LEU A 128 -13.94 -11.00 -19.88
C LEU A 128 -14.75 -10.31 -18.79
N SER A 129 -15.96 -10.83 -18.48
CA SER A 129 -16.83 -10.36 -17.40
C SER A 129 -16.15 -10.49 -16.03
N ASN A 130 -15.51 -11.62 -15.76
CA ASN A 130 -14.78 -11.87 -14.51
C ASN A 130 -13.53 -10.98 -14.33
N VAL A 131 -12.89 -10.56 -15.42
CA VAL A 131 -11.74 -9.62 -15.38
C VAL A 131 -12.21 -8.17 -15.41
N MET A 132 -13.32 -7.89 -16.09
CA MET A 132 -13.96 -6.57 -16.14
C MET A 132 -14.96 -6.35 -15.00
N GLU A 133 -15.40 -7.40 -14.28
CA GLU A 133 -15.96 -7.22 -12.94
C GLU A 133 -14.83 -6.63 -12.10
N GLU A 134 -14.79 -5.32 -12.07
CA GLU A 134 -14.03 -4.56 -11.09
C GLU A 134 -14.46 -5.10 -9.73
N ARG A 135 -13.70 -6.07 -9.19
CA ARG A 135 -13.77 -6.31 -7.75
C ARG A 135 -13.49 -4.95 -7.16
N PRO A 136 -14.38 -4.41 -6.35
CA PRO A 136 -14.16 -3.07 -5.84
C PRO A 136 -12.76 -3.08 -5.24
N ASP A 137 -11.89 -2.21 -5.72
CA ASP A 137 -10.52 -2.05 -5.23
C ASP A 137 -10.51 -1.85 -3.71
N PHE A 138 -11.69 -1.52 -3.18
CA PHE A 138 -11.94 -1.21 -1.80
C PHE A 138 -13.23 -1.85 -1.30
N VAL A 139 -13.15 -2.47 -0.13
CA VAL A 139 -14.32 -2.91 0.64
C VAL A 139 -14.62 -1.84 1.67
N GLU A 140 -15.87 -1.37 1.70
CA GLU A 140 -16.29 -0.36 2.65
C GLU A 140 -16.17 -0.86 4.09
N PHE A 141 -15.53 -0.05 4.93
CA PHE A 141 -15.44 -0.32 6.35
C PHE A 141 -16.69 0.25 7.06
N PRO A 142 -17.36 -0.53 7.94
CA PRO A 142 -18.65 -0.12 8.51
C PRO A 142 -18.58 1.22 9.26
N GLN A 143 -19.40 2.18 8.85
CA GLN A 143 -19.45 3.52 9.43
C GLN A 143 -19.84 3.50 10.91
N GLU A 144 -20.70 2.55 11.32
CA GLU A 144 -21.10 2.39 12.71
C GLU A 144 -19.91 2.11 13.64
N ILE A 145 -18.94 1.30 13.18
CA ILE A 145 -17.73 1.02 13.94
C ILE A 145 -16.90 2.29 14.12
N LEU A 146 -16.75 3.10 13.06
CA LEU A 146 -16.02 4.38 13.14
C LEU A 146 -16.67 5.33 14.12
N THR A 147 -17.99 5.43 14.08
CA THR A 147 -18.78 6.27 15.01
C THR A 147 -18.59 5.83 16.46
N ASN A 148 -18.64 4.51 16.72
CA ASN A 148 -18.43 3.99 18.06
C ASN A 148 -17.00 4.26 18.58
N LEU A 149 -15.98 4.03 17.75
CA LEU A 149 -14.58 4.31 18.11
C LEU A 149 -14.34 5.80 18.38
N TYR A 150 -14.97 6.69 17.62
CA TYR A 150 -14.91 8.13 17.85
C TYR A 150 -15.58 8.51 19.19
N ASN A 151 -16.78 7.97 19.47
CA ASN A 151 -17.46 8.19 20.74
C ASN A 151 -16.67 7.66 21.94
N ASP A 152 -16.05 6.47 21.81
CA ASP A 152 -15.17 5.90 22.84
C ASP A 152 -13.97 6.83 23.11
N LEU A 153 -13.42 7.47 22.07
CA LEU A 153 -12.35 8.46 22.25
C LEU A 153 -12.85 9.68 23.03
N LEU A 154 -14.02 10.22 22.71
CA LEU A 154 -14.57 11.39 23.41
C LEU A 154 -14.80 11.13 24.91
N LEU A 155 -15.05 9.88 25.28
CA LEU A 155 -15.26 9.44 26.66
C LEU A 155 -13.96 9.07 27.38
N SER A 156 -12.82 8.92 26.70
CA SER A 156 -11.56 8.48 27.27
C SER A 156 -10.57 9.62 27.44
N ASP A 157 -10.35 10.07 28.68
CA ASP A 157 -9.32 11.09 28.96
C ASP A 157 -7.93 10.56 28.64
N GLN A 158 -7.66 9.28 28.92
CA GLN A 158 -6.38 8.62 28.60
C GLN A 158 -6.05 8.68 27.10
N ALA A 159 -7.03 8.45 26.23
CA ALA A 159 -6.81 8.49 24.80
C ALA A 159 -6.63 9.94 24.31
N LYS A 160 -7.39 10.90 24.86
CA LYS A 160 -7.21 12.34 24.60
C LYS A 160 -5.82 12.82 25.02
N ASP A 161 -5.38 12.46 26.21
CA ASP A 161 -4.04 12.80 26.72
C ASP A 161 -2.93 12.18 25.86
N TYR A 162 -3.14 10.97 25.34
CA TYR A 162 -2.20 10.35 24.41
C TYR A 162 -2.08 11.18 23.11
N PHE A 163 -3.17 11.57 22.47
CA PHE A 163 -3.11 12.44 21.29
C PHE A 163 -2.45 13.78 21.60
N LYS A 164 -2.78 14.39 22.72
CA LYS A 164 -2.16 15.62 23.19
C LYS A 164 -0.64 15.44 23.40
N SER A 165 -0.20 14.31 23.97
CA SER A 165 1.24 14.02 24.13
C SER A 165 1.98 13.84 22.80
N ARG A 166 1.23 13.56 21.71
CA ARG A 166 1.71 13.49 20.34
C ARG A 166 1.57 14.84 19.60
N GLY A 167 1.20 15.90 20.30
CA GLY A 167 0.99 17.22 19.72
C GLY A 167 -0.23 17.32 18.81
N ILE A 168 -1.17 16.38 18.88
CA ILE A 168 -2.41 16.38 18.08
C ILE A 168 -3.51 17.04 18.91
N ASP A 169 -4.12 18.08 18.36
CA ASP A 169 -5.18 18.88 19.00
C ASP A 169 -6.59 18.31 18.76
N LEU A 170 -7.57 18.92 19.44
CA LEU A 170 -8.96 18.48 19.32
C LEU A 170 -9.56 18.75 17.94
N ASP A 171 -9.13 19.81 17.26
CA ASP A 171 -9.62 20.13 15.92
C ASP A 171 -9.16 19.05 14.92
N SER A 172 -7.92 18.59 15.03
CA SER A 172 -7.40 17.47 14.25
C SER A 172 -8.10 16.15 14.59
N ILE A 173 -8.38 15.89 15.87
CA ILE A 173 -9.15 14.71 16.31
C ILE A 173 -10.52 14.69 15.61
N ASN A 174 -11.24 15.81 15.62
CA ASN A 174 -12.54 15.95 15.00
C ASN A 174 -12.46 15.89 13.47
N HIS A 175 -11.49 16.58 12.87
CA HIS A 175 -11.32 16.63 11.42
C HIS A 175 -11.07 15.25 10.80
N PHE A 176 -10.24 14.44 11.45
CA PHE A 176 -9.89 13.09 10.97
C PHE A 176 -10.80 12.01 11.55
N ALA A 177 -11.77 12.35 12.39
CA ALA A 177 -12.64 11.43 13.11
C ALA A 177 -11.82 10.32 13.80
N LEU A 178 -10.76 10.72 14.54
CA LEU A 178 -9.90 9.80 15.24
C LEU A 178 -10.70 9.04 16.31
N GLY A 179 -10.29 7.82 16.61
CA GLY A 179 -11.01 6.96 17.53
C GLY A 179 -10.15 6.37 18.62
N TYR A 180 -10.78 5.63 19.50
CA TYR A 180 -10.13 4.82 20.53
C TYR A 180 -10.85 3.48 20.64
N SER A 181 -10.08 2.42 20.79
CA SER A 181 -10.59 1.09 21.09
C SER A 181 -10.23 0.70 22.53
N PRO A 182 -11.17 0.77 23.48
CA PRO A 182 -10.92 0.37 24.89
C PRO A 182 -10.46 -1.08 25.00
N LYS A 183 -11.04 -1.97 24.16
CA LYS A 183 -10.72 -3.39 24.15
C LYS A 183 -9.27 -3.68 23.78
N GLN A 184 -8.70 -2.91 22.85
CA GLN A 184 -7.32 -3.08 22.35
C GLN A 184 -6.34 -2.13 23.03
N ASP A 185 -6.83 -1.16 23.76
CA ASP A 185 -6.07 -0.06 24.34
C ASP A 185 -5.23 0.68 23.26
N MET A 186 -5.91 0.99 22.16
CA MET A 186 -5.32 1.61 20.99
C MET A 186 -6.08 2.85 20.54
N VAL A 187 -5.36 3.91 20.21
CA VAL A 187 -5.90 5.02 19.43
C VAL A 187 -5.98 4.62 17.96
N ILE A 188 -7.00 5.10 17.27
CA ILE A 188 -7.40 4.64 15.94
C ILE A 188 -7.43 5.80 14.96
N VAL A 189 -6.87 5.57 13.78
CA VAL A 189 -6.90 6.49 12.64
C VAL A 189 -7.66 5.81 11.50
N PRO A 190 -8.82 6.34 11.07
CA PRO A 190 -9.55 5.83 9.91
C PRO A 190 -8.80 6.11 8.61
N VAL A 191 -8.80 5.13 7.71
CA VAL A 191 -8.21 5.24 6.37
C VAL A 191 -9.31 5.16 5.32
N HIS A 192 -9.23 6.04 4.31
CA HIS A 192 -10.20 6.14 3.24
C HIS A 192 -9.58 5.81 1.88
N SER A 193 -10.42 5.32 0.97
CA SER A 193 -10.07 5.19 -0.46
C SER A 193 -9.79 6.57 -1.07
N PRO A 194 -9.19 6.64 -2.26
CA PRO A 194 -9.05 7.92 -2.96
C PRO A 194 -10.37 8.67 -3.18
N ASP A 195 -11.51 7.98 -3.19
CA ASP A 195 -12.84 8.58 -3.37
C ASP A 195 -13.54 8.95 -2.06
N GLY A 196 -12.91 8.63 -0.92
CA GLY A 196 -13.40 9.02 0.40
C GLY A 196 -14.24 7.96 1.12
N MET A 197 -14.34 6.76 0.57
CA MET A 197 -14.98 5.63 1.24
C MET A 197 -14.06 5.11 2.36
N PRO A 198 -14.53 4.91 3.59
CA PRO A 198 -13.72 4.28 4.63
C PRO A 198 -13.38 2.85 4.25
N VAL A 199 -12.09 2.47 4.34
CA VAL A 199 -11.59 1.17 3.88
C VAL A 199 -10.78 0.42 4.94
N GLY A 200 -10.61 1.00 6.11
CA GLY A 200 -9.93 0.36 7.22
C GLY A 200 -9.39 1.31 8.26
N LEU A 201 -8.61 0.76 9.17
CA LEU A 201 -8.10 1.43 10.37
C LEU A 201 -6.60 1.20 10.55
N VAL A 202 -5.92 2.21 11.07
CA VAL A 202 -4.60 2.09 11.68
C VAL A 202 -4.76 2.29 13.18
N GLY A 203 -4.36 1.29 13.97
CA GLY A 203 -4.33 1.36 15.43
C GLY A 203 -2.92 1.57 15.96
N ARG A 204 -2.76 2.40 16.98
CA ARG A 204 -1.51 2.58 17.72
C ARG A 204 -1.75 2.37 19.21
N SER A 205 -0.98 1.50 19.81
CA SER A 205 -1.05 1.26 21.27
C SER A 205 -0.67 2.51 22.05
N ILE A 206 -1.42 2.78 23.14
CA ILE A 206 -1.10 3.89 24.03
C ILE A 206 -0.05 3.49 25.08
N LYS A 207 0.21 2.17 25.24
CA LYS A 207 1.17 1.64 26.25
C LYS A 207 2.57 1.42 25.69
N ASP A 208 2.66 1.11 24.40
CA ASP A 208 3.91 0.74 23.75
C ASP A 208 3.95 1.25 22.29
N LYS A 209 5.01 0.87 21.55
CA LYS A 209 5.20 1.32 20.16
C LYS A 209 4.48 0.46 19.10
N ARG A 210 3.58 -0.45 19.51
CA ARG A 210 2.90 -1.35 18.55
C ARG A 210 1.91 -0.59 17.68
N PHE A 211 1.97 -0.91 16.40
CA PHE A 211 0.96 -0.57 15.40
C PHE A 211 0.17 -1.82 15.00
N LYS A 212 -1.10 -1.64 14.71
CA LYS A 212 -1.95 -2.71 14.20
C LYS A 212 -2.91 -2.13 13.16
N ASN A 213 -2.89 -2.69 11.97
CA ASN A 213 -3.84 -2.34 10.93
C ASN A 213 -5.04 -3.27 10.98
N SER A 214 -6.21 -2.79 10.56
CA SER A 214 -7.36 -3.65 10.32
C SER A 214 -7.03 -4.69 9.26
N THR A 215 -7.67 -5.85 9.35
CA THR A 215 -7.55 -6.90 8.34
C THR A 215 -7.99 -6.34 6.98
N ASN A 216 -7.22 -6.63 5.94
CA ASN A 216 -7.47 -6.17 4.56
C ASN A 216 -7.39 -4.65 4.33
N LEU A 217 -6.73 -3.87 5.20
CA LEU A 217 -6.43 -2.47 4.88
C LEU A 217 -5.63 -2.40 3.56
N PRO A 218 -6.15 -1.79 2.48
CA PRO A 218 -5.54 -1.80 1.15
C PRO A 218 -4.42 -0.75 1.01
N ARG A 219 -3.37 -0.85 1.84
CA ARG A 219 -2.25 0.11 1.88
C ARG A 219 -1.55 0.31 0.54
N SER A 220 -1.54 -0.71 -0.31
CA SER A 220 -0.96 -0.62 -1.65
C SER A 220 -1.79 0.21 -2.62
N LYS A 221 -3.07 0.43 -2.35
CA LYS A 221 -4.03 1.07 -3.26
C LYS A 221 -4.52 2.43 -2.80
N THR A 222 -4.16 2.84 -1.58
CA THR A 222 -4.51 4.15 -1.02
C THR A 222 -3.37 4.72 -0.20
N MET A 223 -3.44 6.01 0.08
CA MET A 223 -2.58 6.74 1.01
C MET A 223 -3.46 7.48 2.01
N PHE A 224 -3.01 7.60 3.27
CA PHE A 224 -3.77 8.36 4.24
C PHE A 224 -3.99 9.79 3.74
N ASN A 225 -5.20 10.31 3.91
CA ASN A 225 -5.65 11.64 3.52
C ASN A 225 -5.66 11.96 2.00
N ILE A 226 -5.38 11.01 1.10
CA ILE A 226 -5.33 11.25 -0.35
C ILE A 226 -6.66 11.82 -0.88
N HIS A 227 -7.81 11.37 -0.35
CA HIS A 227 -9.15 11.78 -0.78
C HIS A 227 -9.44 13.26 -0.54
N ARG A 228 -8.76 13.88 0.45
CA ARG A 228 -8.84 15.32 0.74
C ARG A 228 -7.73 16.07 0.02
N ALA A 229 -6.48 15.59 0.12
CA ALA A 229 -5.31 16.25 -0.43
C ALA A 229 -5.45 16.52 -1.94
N LYS A 230 -5.99 15.57 -2.72
CA LYS A 230 -6.20 15.71 -4.16
C LYS A 230 -7.19 16.82 -4.56
N LYS A 231 -7.96 17.36 -3.60
CA LYS A 231 -8.91 18.46 -3.82
C LYS A 231 -8.33 19.85 -3.50
N ILE A 232 -7.13 19.88 -2.89
CA ILE A 232 -6.52 21.16 -2.43
C ILE A 232 -5.76 21.84 -3.58
N GLY A 233 -5.14 21.05 -4.47
CA GLY A 233 -4.32 21.53 -5.59
C GLY A 233 -3.43 20.44 -6.15
N ASP A 234 -2.43 20.83 -6.92
CA ASP A 234 -1.51 19.94 -7.63
C ASP A 234 -0.18 19.72 -6.90
N HIS A 235 -0.05 20.22 -5.68
CA HIS A 235 1.09 20.02 -4.78
C HIS A 235 0.71 19.11 -3.62
N VAL A 236 1.58 18.14 -3.31
CA VAL A 236 1.40 17.23 -2.17
C VAL A 236 2.68 17.12 -1.34
N ILE A 237 2.50 16.97 -0.03
CA ILE A 237 3.58 16.65 0.92
C ILE A 237 3.41 15.18 1.30
N ILE A 238 4.51 14.40 1.22
CA ILE A 238 4.49 12.97 1.53
C ILE A 238 5.28 12.71 2.81
N VAL A 239 4.63 12.06 3.76
CA VAL A 239 5.20 11.56 5.03
C VAL A 239 4.98 10.05 5.16
N GLU A 240 5.54 9.41 6.19
CA GLU A 240 5.46 7.96 6.36
C GLU A 240 4.22 7.52 7.12
N SER A 241 3.92 8.15 8.24
CA SER A 241 2.83 7.74 9.12
C SER A 241 1.62 8.65 9.06
N SER A 242 0.46 8.11 9.41
CA SER A 242 -0.77 8.90 9.55
C SER A 242 -0.68 9.96 10.64
N PHE A 243 0.09 9.72 11.70
CA PHE A 243 0.31 10.70 12.76
C PHE A 243 1.10 11.89 12.25
N ASP A 244 2.15 11.66 11.45
CA ASP A 244 2.93 12.74 10.83
C ASP A 244 2.08 13.55 9.87
N ALA A 245 1.22 12.88 9.07
CA ALA A 245 0.29 13.58 8.19
C ALA A 245 -0.71 14.46 8.97
N ILE A 246 -1.21 13.99 10.11
CA ILE A 246 -2.09 14.80 10.98
C ILE A 246 -1.33 16.02 11.51
N ARG A 247 -0.07 15.86 11.94
CA ARG A 247 0.76 16.98 12.43
C ARG A 247 1.08 18.00 11.34
N VAL A 248 1.41 17.56 10.14
CA VAL A 248 1.65 18.44 8.99
C VAL A 248 0.36 19.18 8.59
N HIS A 249 -0.78 18.49 8.61
CA HIS A 249 -2.08 19.11 8.37
C HIS A 249 -2.40 20.18 9.41
N GLN A 250 -2.21 19.89 10.70
CA GLN A 250 -2.40 20.81 11.83
C GLN A 250 -1.50 22.04 11.70
N ALA A 251 -0.28 21.87 11.24
CA ALA A 251 0.65 22.96 10.96
C ALA A 251 0.21 23.85 9.76
N GLY A 252 -0.93 23.57 9.12
CA GLY A 252 -1.51 24.40 8.07
C GLY A 252 -1.25 23.92 6.64
N PHE A 253 -0.86 22.65 6.46
CA PHE A 253 -0.65 22.04 5.13
C PHE A 253 -1.63 20.89 4.87
N PRO A 254 -2.87 21.19 4.45
CA PRO A 254 -3.91 20.18 4.25
C PRO A 254 -3.64 19.25 3.07
N ASN A 255 -2.72 19.61 2.18
CA ASN A 255 -2.26 18.83 1.02
C ASN A 255 -1.21 17.75 1.36
N VAL A 256 -1.30 17.16 2.54
CA VAL A 256 -0.40 16.10 3.01
C VAL A 256 -1.02 14.72 2.87
N VAL A 257 -0.18 13.72 2.57
CA VAL A 257 -0.54 12.30 2.52
C VAL A 257 0.51 11.44 3.23
N ALA A 258 0.09 10.26 3.74
CA ALA A 258 1.04 9.29 4.27
C ALA A 258 1.00 7.96 3.51
N THR A 259 2.17 7.32 3.38
CA THR A 259 2.34 6.01 2.72
C THR A 259 1.81 4.85 3.56
N LEU A 260 1.51 5.06 4.84
CA LEU A 260 1.09 4.05 5.82
C LEU A 260 2.16 2.97 6.06
N GLY A 261 3.41 3.36 6.05
CA GLY A 261 4.61 2.54 6.32
C GLY A 261 5.76 2.85 5.36
N GLY A 262 6.93 2.29 5.63
CA GLY A 262 8.18 2.54 4.91
C GLY A 262 8.26 1.97 3.48
N HIS A 263 7.12 1.77 2.79
CA HIS A 263 7.07 1.25 1.42
C HIS A 263 6.02 1.97 0.59
N ILE A 264 6.34 2.19 -0.69
CA ILE A 264 5.41 2.78 -1.67
C ILE A 264 5.17 1.81 -2.83
N SER A 265 3.89 1.53 -3.11
CA SER A 265 3.46 0.62 -4.19
C SER A 265 3.44 1.32 -5.56
N SER A 266 3.24 0.53 -6.61
CA SER A 266 3.01 1.07 -7.97
C SER A 266 1.70 1.84 -8.05
N ASP A 267 0.65 1.38 -7.36
CA ASP A 267 -0.65 2.04 -7.36
C ASP A 267 -0.55 3.39 -6.61
N ASN A 268 0.19 3.46 -5.48
CA ASN A 268 0.43 4.73 -4.78
C ASN A 268 1.20 5.72 -5.67
N ILE A 269 2.21 5.27 -6.40
CA ILE A 269 2.90 6.11 -7.41
C ILE A 269 1.94 6.53 -8.53
N GLY A 270 1.04 5.65 -8.95
CA GLY A 270 -0.03 5.96 -9.91
C GLY A 270 -0.95 7.08 -9.42
N LEU A 271 -1.36 7.04 -8.15
CA LEU A 271 -2.16 8.09 -7.51
C LEU A 271 -1.41 9.44 -7.49
N LEU A 272 -0.13 9.42 -7.09
CA LEU A 272 0.69 10.64 -7.06
C LEU A 272 0.86 11.23 -8.47
N ASN A 273 1.13 10.40 -9.47
CA ASN A 273 1.24 10.83 -10.86
C ASN A 273 -0.05 11.42 -11.41
N ARG A 274 -1.19 10.85 -11.02
CA ARG A 274 -2.53 11.27 -11.49
C ARG A 274 -2.95 12.63 -10.96
N TYR A 275 -2.67 12.92 -9.69
CA TYR A 275 -3.28 14.06 -9.00
C TYR A 275 -2.33 15.23 -8.75
N PHE A 276 -1.00 15.02 -8.78
CA PHE A 276 -0.07 16.06 -8.36
C PHE A 276 1.05 16.29 -9.38
N ASN A 277 1.44 17.55 -9.56
CA ASN A 277 2.57 17.97 -10.39
C ASN A 277 3.81 18.27 -9.54
N ARG A 278 3.59 18.71 -8.29
CA ARG A 278 4.65 19.01 -7.33
C ARG A 278 4.56 18.08 -6.15
N VAL A 279 5.68 17.53 -5.72
CA VAL A 279 5.76 16.60 -4.59
C VAL A 279 6.88 17.01 -3.66
N THR A 280 6.54 17.24 -2.40
CA THR A 280 7.52 17.48 -1.32
C THR A 280 7.69 16.24 -0.49
N ILE A 281 8.91 15.72 -0.42
CA ILE A 281 9.28 14.55 0.38
C ILE A 281 9.62 15.04 1.79
N MET A 282 8.95 14.47 2.78
CA MET A 282 9.17 14.75 4.20
C MET A 282 9.14 13.44 5.01
N THR A 283 9.92 12.45 4.55
CA THR A 283 10.11 11.14 5.18
C THR A 283 11.01 11.24 6.41
N ASP A 284 11.04 10.20 7.24
CA ASP A 284 11.86 10.14 8.45
C ASP A 284 13.35 10.35 8.17
N SER A 285 14.12 10.84 9.15
CA SER A 285 15.54 11.16 8.99
C SER A 285 16.46 9.94 9.05
N ASP A 286 15.92 8.76 9.33
CA ASP A 286 16.68 7.51 9.36
C ASP A 286 16.96 6.95 7.95
N LEU A 287 17.72 5.86 7.90
CA LEU A 287 18.10 5.23 6.64
C LEU A 287 16.86 4.76 5.85
N ALA A 288 15.87 4.18 6.52
CA ALA A 288 14.67 3.67 5.87
C ALA A 288 13.83 4.79 5.24
N GLY A 289 13.68 5.92 5.95
CA GLY A 289 12.98 7.09 5.42
C GLY A 289 13.68 7.74 4.24
N ARG A 290 15.03 7.78 4.25
CA ARG A 290 15.82 8.22 3.10
C ARG A 290 15.62 7.32 1.89
N GLU A 291 15.70 6.00 2.06
CA GLU A 291 15.52 5.03 0.99
C GLU A 291 14.11 5.12 0.41
N LEU A 292 13.09 5.29 1.25
CA LEU A 292 11.72 5.54 0.82
C LEU A 292 11.64 6.82 -0.04
N GLY A 293 12.18 7.93 0.43
CA GLY A 293 12.18 9.20 -0.31
C GLY A 293 12.89 9.10 -1.65
N ILE A 294 14.07 8.46 -1.71
CA ILE A 294 14.81 8.21 -2.96
C ILE A 294 13.98 7.33 -3.90
N THR A 295 13.32 6.30 -3.37
CA THR A 295 12.44 5.41 -4.14
C THR A 295 11.27 6.18 -4.74
N ILE A 296 10.62 7.05 -3.98
CA ILE A 296 9.54 7.91 -4.47
C ILE A 296 10.05 8.79 -5.61
N CYS A 297 11.16 9.50 -5.40
CA CYS A 297 11.74 10.38 -6.40
C CYS A 297 12.13 9.65 -7.70
N SER A 298 12.69 8.45 -7.59
CA SER A 298 13.11 7.66 -8.76
C SER A 298 11.95 7.18 -9.62
N ARG A 299 10.76 7.00 -9.02
CA ARG A 299 9.54 6.49 -9.67
C ARG A 299 8.60 7.59 -10.15
N LEU A 300 8.74 8.80 -9.64
CA LEU A 300 7.99 9.98 -10.09
C LEU A 300 8.75 10.70 -11.19
N LYS A 301 8.35 10.48 -12.45
CA LYS A 301 8.97 11.14 -13.61
C LYS A 301 8.22 12.41 -13.97
N ASN A 302 8.95 13.43 -14.42
CA ASN A 302 8.38 14.71 -14.89
C ASN A 302 7.56 15.45 -13.81
N LYS A 303 7.97 15.36 -12.55
CA LYS A 303 7.40 16.09 -11.43
C LYS A 303 8.40 17.06 -10.83
N ASP A 304 7.88 18.14 -10.27
CA ASP A 304 8.68 19.07 -9.45
C ASP A 304 8.85 18.44 -8.07
N LEU A 305 10.07 17.94 -7.79
CA LEU A 305 10.39 17.19 -6.58
C LEU A 305 11.19 18.06 -5.62
N LEU A 306 10.65 18.22 -4.42
CA LEU A 306 11.25 18.99 -3.32
C LEU A 306 11.51 18.05 -2.13
N TRP A 307 12.47 18.42 -1.33
CA TRP A 307 12.79 17.75 -0.08
C TRP A 307 12.67 18.71 1.09
N ALA A 308 11.74 18.46 1.98
CA ALA A 308 11.62 19.09 3.29
C ALA A 308 12.23 18.20 4.37
N SER A 309 13.29 17.46 4.01
CA SER A 309 13.95 16.57 4.94
C SER A 309 14.65 17.35 6.02
N TYR A 310 14.32 17.07 7.23
CA TYR A 310 14.90 17.66 8.43
C TYR A 310 16.24 17.04 8.84
N SER A 311 16.81 16.12 8.07
CA SER A 311 18.11 15.53 8.32
C SER A 311 19.31 16.43 7.93
N TYR A 312 19.03 17.59 7.35
CA TYR A 312 20.09 18.53 6.95
C TYR A 312 20.28 19.59 8.03
N GLY A 313 21.13 19.39 8.96
CA GLY A 313 21.45 20.19 10.14
C GLY A 313 21.49 21.73 10.02
N LYS A 314 21.21 22.28 8.84
CA LYS A 314 21.06 23.71 8.58
C LYS A 314 19.62 24.21 8.72
N ILE A 315 18.63 23.32 8.65
CA ILE A 315 17.19 23.70 8.67
C ILE A 315 16.60 23.40 10.05
N TYR A 316 17.25 22.54 10.84
CA TYR A 316 16.77 22.07 12.14
C TYR A 316 17.54 22.62 13.32
N PRO A 317 16.86 23.18 14.34
CA PRO A 317 17.50 23.58 15.57
C PRO A 317 17.81 22.40 16.53
N HIS A 318 17.28 21.19 16.30
CA HIS A 318 17.54 20.01 17.12
C HIS A 318 17.47 18.69 16.32
N ASP A 319 17.91 17.58 16.90
CA ASP A 319 17.97 16.26 16.27
C ASP A 319 16.59 15.57 16.15
N ALA A 320 15.62 16.22 15.50
CA ALA A 320 14.32 15.61 15.23
C ALA A 320 14.47 14.39 14.30
N LYS A 321 13.82 13.29 14.64
CA LYS A 321 13.87 12.05 13.86
C LYS A 321 12.70 11.92 12.90
N ASP A 322 11.55 12.40 13.30
CA ASP A 322 10.30 12.38 12.54
C ASP A 322 9.50 13.66 12.80
N VAL A 323 8.44 13.86 12.05
CA VAL A 323 7.54 15.01 12.20
C VAL A 323 6.94 15.10 13.62
N GLY A 324 6.79 13.96 14.29
CA GLY A 324 6.27 13.90 15.66
C GLY A 324 7.18 14.57 16.70
N ASP A 325 8.47 14.71 16.41
CA ASP A 325 9.44 15.38 17.29
C ASP A 325 9.44 16.92 17.14
N MET A 326 8.67 17.47 16.19
CA MET A 326 8.67 18.88 15.83
C MET A 326 7.50 19.67 16.36
N THR A 327 7.73 20.96 16.58
CA THR A 327 6.66 21.96 16.73
C THR A 327 6.02 22.30 15.38
N ASP A 328 4.81 22.87 15.39
CA ASP A 328 4.13 23.30 14.16
C ASP A 328 4.93 24.37 13.40
N GLU A 329 5.68 25.25 14.09
CA GLU A 329 6.55 26.26 13.45
C GLU A 329 7.78 25.65 12.81
N GLU A 330 8.36 24.60 13.38
CA GLU A 330 9.44 23.84 12.77
C GLU A 330 8.95 23.11 11.52
N ILE A 331 7.79 22.45 11.57
CA ILE A 331 7.15 21.83 10.40
C ILE A 331 6.98 22.85 9.28
N LYS A 332 6.39 24.03 9.59
CA LYS A 332 6.21 25.13 8.62
C LYS A 332 7.53 25.58 8.02
N THR A 333 8.56 25.72 8.85
CA THR A 333 9.89 26.17 8.41
C THR A 333 10.50 25.17 7.44
N CYS A 334 10.41 23.87 7.75
CA CYS A 334 10.96 22.82 6.89
C CYS A 334 10.27 22.74 5.53
N ILE A 335 8.97 22.83 5.52
CA ILE A 335 8.22 22.80 4.26
C ILE A 335 8.49 24.04 3.42
N LYS A 336 8.56 25.22 4.03
CA LYS A 336 8.88 26.47 3.33
C LYS A 336 10.31 26.49 2.75
N ASN A 337 11.25 25.87 3.45
CA ASN A 337 12.65 25.80 3.05
C ASN A 337 12.97 24.49 2.31
N ALA A 338 11.98 23.79 1.80
CA ALA A 338 12.19 22.57 1.00
C ALA A 338 13.08 22.89 -0.22
N VAL A 339 14.06 22.04 -0.45
CA VAL A 339 15.05 22.20 -1.52
C VAL A 339 14.74 21.29 -2.71
N SER A 340 15.21 21.66 -3.88
CA SER A 340 15.02 20.85 -5.08
C SER A 340 15.73 19.49 -4.96
N ASN A 341 15.22 18.49 -5.68
CA ASN A 341 15.86 17.17 -5.71
C ASN A 341 17.30 17.20 -6.25
N ILE A 342 17.64 18.16 -7.10
CA ILE A 342 19.00 18.37 -7.61
C ILE A 342 19.92 18.85 -6.48
N GLU A 343 19.48 19.86 -5.74
CA GLU A 343 20.22 20.41 -4.62
C GLU A 343 20.39 19.38 -3.49
N TYR A 344 19.32 18.63 -3.19
CA TYR A 344 19.37 17.53 -2.23
C TYR A 344 20.46 16.51 -2.56
N ARG A 345 20.54 16.08 -3.81
CA ARG A 345 21.54 15.09 -4.25
C ARG A 345 22.95 15.62 -4.14
N SER A 346 23.18 16.89 -4.49
CA SER A 346 24.51 17.50 -4.42
C SER A 346 25.09 17.60 -3.00
N TRP A 347 24.25 17.43 -1.97
CA TRP A 347 24.69 17.43 -0.56
C TRP A 347 24.99 16.04 -0.02
N ASN A 348 24.59 14.99 -0.72
CA ASN A 348 24.67 13.58 -0.28
C ASN A 348 25.58 12.73 -1.18
N GLU A 349 26.14 13.30 -2.23
CA GLU A 349 27.30 12.79 -3.00
C GLU A 349 28.62 13.32 -2.42
#